data_4190bdd0a56d7f694bd9651678150915
#
_entry.id   4190bdd0a56d7f694bd9651678150915
#
_cell.length_a   1.000
_cell.length_b   1.000
_cell.length_c   1.000
_cell.angle_alpha   90.00
_cell.angle_beta   90.00
_cell.angle_gamma   90.00
#
_symmetry.space_group_name_H-M   'P 1'
#
loop_
_entity.id
_entity.type
_entity.pdbx_description
1 polymer ?
#
loop_
_entity_poly.entity_id
_entity_poly.type
_entity_poly.pdbx_seq_one_letter_code
_entity_poly.pdbx_strand_id
1 'polypeptide(L)'
;MAVAVANARAQDGSVLYRVTGVDCETSQGRERVQALCRGEFPFPTTDTTLHEALRRAYSAGNLSATTDESVYASADVVVIDIALDVHFLEDEPQLQMASLEQAVRSVAQKIPEGSLVVVETTVPPGTCEKVLVPLLREELQRRGLDENAVHLAHSFERVMPGAAYLD
;
A
#
# COMPACT_ATOMS: atom_id res chain seq x y z
N MET A 1 8.25 2.63 3.15
CA MET A 1 7.59 1.78 4.16
C MET A 1 7.78 0.28 3.94
N ALA A 2 7.34 -0.37 2.85
CA ALA A 2 7.38 -1.82 2.64
C ALA A 2 8.74 -2.49 3.00
N VAL A 3 9.86 -1.88 2.60
CA VAL A 3 11.21 -2.36 2.93
C VAL A 3 11.49 -2.34 4.44
N ALA A 4 11.02 -1.31 5.16
CA ALA A 4 11.20 -1.21 6.62
C ALA A 4 10.40 -2.30 7.33
N VAL A 5 9.15 -2.51 6.97
CA VAL A 5 8.28 -3.57 7.51
C VAL A 5 8.88 -4.95 7.24
N ALA A 6 9.36 -5.20 6.01
CA ALA A 6 10.00 -6.47 5.66
C ALA A 6 11.31 -6.74 6.43
N ASN A 7 11.99 -5.69 6.91
CA ASN A 7 13.18 -5.83 7.75
C ASN A 7 12.89 -5.92 9.26
N ALA A 8 11.65 -5.77 9.69
CA ALA A 8 11.29 -5.93 11.10
C ALA A 8 11.53 -7.37 11.57
N ARG A 9 12.08 -7.51 12.78
CA ARG A 9 12.44 -8.79 13.37
C ARG A 9 11.88 -8.90 14.78
N ALA A 10 11.52 -10.10 15.18
CA ALA A 10 11.20 -10.43 16.56
C ALA A 10 12.47 -10.40 17.43
N GLN A 11 12.31 -10.50 18.75
CA GLN A 11 13.43 -10.51 19.70
C GLN A 11 14.40 -11.68 19.47
N ASP A 12 13.92 -12.79 18.93
CA ASP A 12 14.73 -13.95 18.56
C ASP A 12 15.38 -13.84 17.17
N GLY A 13 15.20 -12.71 16.47
CA GLY A 13 15.72 -12.47 15.12
C GLY A 13 14.87 -13.04 13.99
N SER A 14 13.75 -13.69 14.28
CA SER A 14 12.86 -14.21 13.24
C SER A 14 12.14 -13.11 12.47
N VAL A 15 11.75 -13.41 11.23
CA VAL A 15 10.98 -12.50 10.37
C VAL A 15 9.58 -12.31 10.96
N LEU A 16 9.16 -11.05 11.17
CA LEU A 16 7.83 -10.75 11.69
C LEU A 16 6.75 -10.72 10.59
N TYR A 17 7.10 -10.22 9.42
CA TYR A 17 6.11 -9.95 8.37
C TYR A 17 6.55 -10.50 7.02
N ARG A 18 5.59 -11.03 6.28
CA ARG A 18 5.71 -11.25 4.83
C ARG A 18 5.04 -10.07 4.14
N VAL A 19 5.77 -9.39 3.27
CA VAL A 19 5.31 -8.18 2.59
C VAL A 19 5.21 -8.44 1.10
N THR A 20 4.08 -8.11 0.50
CA THR A 20 3.88 -8.17 -0.95
C THR A 20 3.43 -6.81 -1.45
N GLY A 21 4.23 -6.15 -2.27
CA GLY A 21 3.83 -4.96 -3.00
C GLY A 21 2.90 -5.33 -4.15
N VAL A 22 1.79 -4.59 -4.29
CA VAL A 22 0.88 -4.75 -5.42
C VAL A 22 0.90 -3.46 -6.23
N ASP A 23 1.17 -3.56 -7.52
CA ASP A 23 1.12 -2.42 -8.44
C ASP A 23 0.08 -2.68 -9.53
N CYS A 24 -0.34 -1.64 -10.21
CA CYS A 24 -1.31 -1.73 -11.30
C CYS A 24 -0.81 -2.58 -12.46
N GLU A 25 -1.70 -3.31 -13.15
CA GLU A 25 -1.41 -4.10 -14.36
C GLU A 25 -1.19 -3.18 -15.58
N THR A 26 -0.16 -2.31 -15.48
CA THR A 26 0.31 -1.42 -16.56
C THR A 26 1.74 -1.79 -16.95
N SER A 27 2.24 -1.25 -18.06
CA SER A 27 3.67 -1.44 -18.44
C SER A 27 4.59 -0.98 -17.32
N GLN A 28 4.34 0.21 -16.76
CA GLN A 28 5.14 0.78 -15.68
C GLN A 28 5.02 -0.02 -14.38
N GLY A 29 3.82 -0.48 -14.01
CA GLY A 29 3.61 -1.32 -12.84
C GLY A 29 4.37 -2.65 -12.96
N ARG A 30 4.30 -3.31 -14.12
CA ARG A 30 5.06 -4.54 -14.39
C ARG A 30 6.57 -4.32 -14.31
N GLU A 31 7.09 -3.19 -14.82
CA GLU A 31 8.53 -2.86 -14.71
C GLU A 31 8.96 -2.71 -13.25
N ARG A 32 8.17 -2.03 -12.42
CA ARG A 32 8.43 -1.88 -10.98
C ARG A 32 8.42 -3.22 -10.25
N VAL A 33 7.40 -4.03 -10.52
CA VAL A 33 7.29 -5.39 -9.96
C VAL A 33 8.50 -6.23 -10.35
N GLN A 34 8.91 -6.21 -11.62
CA GLN A 34 10.08 -6.95 -12.08
C GLN A 34 11.38 -6.49 -11.42
N ALA A 35 11.56 -5.18 -11.21
CA ALA A 35 12.71 -4.65 -10.49
C ALA A 35 12.77 -5.19 -9.06
N LEU A 36 11.67 -5.10 -8.31
CA LEU A 36 11.57 -5.63 -6.95
C LEU A 36 11.80 -7.15 -6.89
N CYS A 37 11.30 -7.90 -7.88
CA CYS A 37 11.53 -9.35 -7.99
C CYS A 37 12.99 -9.72 -8.28
N ARG A 38 13.82 -8.75 -8.72
CA ARG A 38 15.28 -8.91 -8.87
C ARG A 38 16.07 -8.35 -7.68
N GLY A 39 15.39 -7.84 -6.65
CA GLY A 39 16.04 -7.16 -5.52
C GLY A 39 16.60 -5.78 -5.90
N GLU A 40 16.08 -5.18 -6.96
CA GLU A 40 16.43 -3.85 -7.45
C GLU A 40 15.38 -2.83 -7.00
N PHE A 41 15.83 -1.62 -6.60
CA PHE A 41 14.91 -0.57 -6.23
C PHE A 41 14.25 0.01 -7.51
N PRO A 42 12.91 0.13 -7.57
CA PRO A 42 12.19 0.48 -8.80
C PRO A 42 12.27 1.96 -9.16
N PHE A 43 12.91 2.77 -8.31
CA PHE A 43 13.09 4.21 -8.53
C PHE A 43 14.56 4.60 -8.40
N PRO A 44 15.04 5.62 -9.13
CA PRO A 44 16.37 6.15 -8.92
C PRO A 44 16.52 6.68 -7.48
N THR A 45 17.53 6.20 -6.78
CA THR A 45 17.89 6.70 -5.45
C THR A 45 19.38 6.57 -5.23
N THR A 46 19.98 7.53 -4.55
CA THR A 46 21.37 7.51 -4.10
C THR A 46 21.52 7.00 -2.67
N ASP A 47 20.42 6.66 -2.01
CA ASP A 47 20.39 6.15 -0.64
C ASP A 47 20.90 4.70 -0.58
N THR A 48 22.15 4.55 -0.15
CA THR A 48 22.80 3.24 -0.01
C THR A 48 22.16 2.39 1.09
N THR A 49 21.66 3.02 2.16
CA THR A 49 21.00 2.34 3.28
C THR A 49 19.70 1.68 2.82
N LEU A 50 18.95 2.38 1.96
CA LEU A 50 17.72 1.85 1.38
C LEU A 50 18.02 0.65 0.46
N HIS A 51 19.06 0.73 -0.37
CA HIS A 51 19.51 -0.40 -1.21
C HIS A 51 19.92 -1.61 -0.39
N GLU A 52 20.65 -1.39 0.71
CA GLU A 52 21.05 -2.48 1.60
C GLU A 52 19.85 -3.11 2.32
N ALA A 53 18.90 -2.28 2.78
CA ALA A 53 17.69 -2.75 3.42
C ALA A 53 16.82 -3.58 2.45
N LEU A 54 16.71 -3.15 1.18
CA LEU A 54 16.01 -3.92 0.15
C LEU A 54 16.68 -5.27 -0.09
N ARG A 55 18.01 -5.31 -0.23
CA ARG A 55 18.76 -6.56 -0.42
C ARG A 55 18.58 -7.53 0.76
N ARG A 56 18.57 -7.02 2.00
CA ARG A 56 18.31 -7.86 3.19
C ARG A 56 16.93 -8.49 3.15
N ALA A 57 15.89 -7.70 2.87
CA ALA A 57 14.51 -8.19 2.77
C ALA A 57 14.34 -9.19 1.63
N TYR A 58 14.93 -8.91 0.46
CA TYR A 58 14.94 -9.80 -0.69
C TYR A 58 15.63 -11.15 -0.37
N SER A 59 16.82 -11.11 0.23
CA SER A 59 17.58 -12.31 0.61
C SER A 59 16.88 -13.12 1.70
N ALA A 60 16.11 -12.47 2.58
CA ALA A 60 15.29 -13.14 3.58
C ALA A 60 14.04 -13.82 2.99
N GLY A 61 13.70 -13.53 1.73
CA GLY A 61 12.57 -14.13 1.02
C GLY A 61 11.19 -13.70 1.52
N ASN A 62 11.11 -12.62 2.29
CA ASN A 62 9.86 -12.12 2.87
C ASN A 62 9.36 -10.80 2.26
N LEU A 63 10.00 -10.33 1.18
CA LEU A 63 9.55 -9.23 0.35
C LEU A 63 9.35 -9.71 -1.09
N SER A 64 8.18 -9.47 -1.63
CA SER A 64 7.80 -9.80 -3.00
C SER A 64 6.98 -8.68 -3.62
N ALA A 65 6.74 -8.77 -4.93
CA ALA A 65 5.85 -7.86 -5.64
C ALA A 65 5.07 -8.59 -6.74
N THR A 66 3.88 -8.08 -7.06
CA THR A 66 3.01 -8.64 -8.09
C THR A 66 2.06 -7.58 -8.65
N THR A 67 1.46 -7.86 -9.81
CA THR A 67 0.29 -7.13 -10.31
C THR A 67 -1.01 -7.92 -10.08
N ASP A 68 -0.91 -9.12 -9.51
CA ASP A 68 -2.07 -9.97 -9.21
C ASP A 68 -2.70 -9.56 -7.87
N GLU A 69 -3.84 -8.94 -7.94
CA GLU A 69 -4.63 -8.51 -6.78
C GLU A 69 -5.24 -9.67 -5.98
N SER A 70 -5.18 -10.91 -6.46
CA SER A 70 -5.69 -12.07 -5.71
C SER A 70 -4.96 -12.28 -4.38
N VAL A 71 -3.75 -11.74 -4.25
CA VAL A 71 -2.95 -11.79 -3.02
C VAL A 71 -3.63 -11.10 -1.82
N TYR A 72 -4.54 -10.17 -2.06
CA TYR A 72 -5.32 -9.53 -0.98
C TYR A 72 -6.16 -10.56 -0.19
N ALA A 73 -6.54 -11.67 -0.80
CA ALA A 73 -7.31 -12.73 -0.13
C ALA A 73 -6.56 -13.43 1.03
N SER A 74 -5.28 -13.21 1.16
CA SER A 74 -4.43 -13.77 2.23
C SER A 74 -3.76 -12.69 3.10
N ALA A 75 -4.18 -11.44 2.98
CA ALA A 75 -3.57 -10.34 3.71
C ALA A 75 -4.27 -10.09 5.06
N ASP A 76 -3.50 -10.02 6.13
CA ASP A 76 -3.98 -9.56 7.44
C ASP A 76 -4.08 -8.02 7.49
N VAL A 77 -3.14 -7.35 6.81
CA VAL A 77 -3.09 -5.87 6.74
C VAL A 77 -2.81 -5.46 5.30
N VAL A 78 -3.59 -4.52 4.78
CA VAL A 78 -3.32 -3.87 3.50
C VAL A 78 -3.08 -2.39 3.72
N VAL A 79 -1.91 -1.91 3.30
CA VAL A 79 -1.57 -0.48 3.30
C VAL A 79 -1.79 0.09 1.91
N ILE A 80 -2.62 1.12 1.80
CA ILE A 80 -2.90 1.83 0.56
C ILE A 80 -2.13 3.16 0.58
N ASP A 81 -1.14 3.26 -0.30
CA ASP A 81 -0.32 4.45 -0.50
C ASP A 81 -0.29 4.79 -2.00
N ILE A 82 -1.25 5.60 -2.42
CA ILE A 82 -1.47 5.98 -3.82
C ILE A 82 -1.31 7.49 -3.94
N ALA A 83 -0.48 7.94 -4.87
CA ALA A 83 -0.38 9.36 -5.17
C ALA A 83 -1.73 9.89 -5.71
N LEU A 84 -2.19 11.00 -5.13
CA LEU A 84 -3.37 11.71 -5.59
C LEU A 84 -2.95 12.98 -6.33
N ASP A 85 -3.38 13.09 -7.58
CA ASP A 85 -3.15 14.28 -8.38
C ASP A 85 -4.21 15.36 -8.10
N VAL A 86 -3.76 16.61 -8.03
CA VAL A 86 -4.64 17.78 -7.95
C VAL A 86 -4.61 18.46 -9.32
N HIS A 87 -5.76 18.54 -9.95
CA HIS A 87 -5.95 19.33 -11.16
C HIS A 87 -6.67 20.64 -10.81
N PHE A 88 -6.37 21.70 -11.52
CA PHE A 88 -7.08 22.97 -11.37
C PHE A 88 -8.07 23.11 -12.53
N LEU A 89 -9.36 23.24 -12.20
CA LEU A 89 -10.42 23.55 -13.13
C LEU A 89 -10.97 24.94 -12.78
N GLU A 90 -10.86 25.89 -13.70
CA GLU A 90 -11.29 27.29 -13.46
C GLU A 90 -10.73 27.87 -12.14
N ASP A 91 -9.42 27.66 -11.87
CA ASP A 91 -8.71 28.03 -10.64
C ASP A 91 -9.16 27.30 -9.36
N GLU A 92 -10.11 26.37 -9.43
CA GLU A 92 -10.53 25.55 -8.31
C GLU A 92 -9.76 24.21 -8.29
N PRO A 93 -9.16 23.81 -7.14
CA PRO A 93 -8.45 22.54 -7.04
C PRO A 93 -9.44 21.35 -7.05
N GLN A 94 -9.22 20.43 -7.95
CA GLN A 94 -9.98 19.17 -8.07
C GLN A 94 -9.07 18.00 -7.74
N LEU A 95 -9.40 17.25 -6.69
CA LEU A 95 -8.66 16.06 -6.30
C LEU A 95 -9.16 14.85 -7.08
N GLN A 96 -8.25 14.13 -7.72
CA GLN A 96 -8.56 12.92 -8.48
C GLN A 96 -8.62 11.70 -7.54
N MET A 97 -9.81 11.39 -7.03
CA MET A 97 -10.03 10.30 -6.07
C MET A 97 -10.21 8.92 -6.70
N ALA A 98 -10.47 8.84 -8.00
CA ALA A 98 -10.89 7.61 -8.67
C ALA A 98 -9.91 6.44 -8.47
N SER A 99 -8.60 6.68 -8.52
CA SER A 99 -7.60 5.64 -8.31
C SER A 99 -7.62 5.08 -6.87
N LEU A 100 -7.78 5.96 -5.88
CA LEU A 100 -7.87 5.55 -4.47
C LEU A 100 -9.17 4.79 -4.19
N GLU A 101 -10.30 5.27 -4.71
CA GLU A 101 -11.59 4.58 -4.59
C GLU A 101 -11.54 3.19 -5.24
N GLN A 102 -10.94 3.09 -6.43
CA GLN A 102 -10.78 1.81 -7.11
C GLN A 102 -9.89 0.84 -6.30
N ALA A 103 -8.80 1.32 -5.71
CA ALA A 103 -7.94 0.49 -4.86
C ALA A 103 -8.68 -0.02 -3.62
N VAL A 104 -9.45 0.83 -2.94
CA VAL A 104 -10.28 0.42 -1.80
C VAL A 104 -11.30 -0.64 -2.21
N ARG A 105 -11.98 -0.47 -3.35
CA ARG A 105 -12.91 -1.49 -3.89
C ARG A 105 -12.22 -2.81 -4.19
N SER A 106 -11.07 -2.76 -4.87
CA SER A 106 -10.32 -3.97 -5.23
C SER A 106 -9.86 -4.76 -4.00
N VAL A 107 -9.37 -4.07 -2.98
CA VAL A 107 -9.02 -4.67 -1.69
C VAL A 107 -10.26 -5.26 -1.02
N ALA A 108 -11.35 -4.47 -0.88
CA ALA A 108 -12.57 -4.87 -0.21
C ALA A 108 -13.24 -6.11 -0.83
N GLN A 109 -13.10 -6.29 -2.14
CA GLN A 109 -13.61 -7.46 -2.86
C GLN A 109 -12.91 -8.77 -2.50
N LYS A 110 -11.75 -8.74 -1.87
CA LYS A 110 -10.89 -9.92 -1.70
C LYS A 110 -10.41 -10.13 -0.26
N ILE A 111 -10.19 -9.06 0.49
CA ILE A 111 -9.59 -9.11 1.84
C ILE A 111 -10.41 -9.97 2.80
N PRO A 112 -9.77 -10.77 3.69
CA PRO A 112 -10.46 -11.58 4.69
C PRO A 112 -11.17 -10.75 5.76
N GLU A 113 -12.15 -11.36 6.43
CA GLU A 113 -12.73 -10.81 7.66
C GLU A 113 -11.66 -10.69 8.76
N GLY A 114 -11.78 -9.68 9.59
CA GLY A 114 -10.84 -9.39 10.67
C GLY A 114 -9.58 -8.63 10.23
N SER A 115 -9.40 -8.39 8.93
CA SER A 115 -8.24 -7.68 8.41
C SER A 115 -8.31 -6.17 8.63
N LEU A 116 -7.17 -5.51 8.51
CA LEU A 116 -7.02 -4.06 8.62
C LEU A 116 -6.61 -3.45 7.27
N VAL A 117 -7.34 -2.43 6.83
CA VAL A 117 -6.95 -1.54 5.73
C VAL A 117 -6.43 -0.23 6.31
N VAL A 118 -5.19 0.11 6.01
CA VAL A 118 -4.57 1.39 6.39
C VAL A 118 -4.44 2.27 5.17
N VAL A 119 -5.09 3.42 5.17
CA VAL A 119 -4.93 4.44 4.13
C VAL A 119 -3.83 5.39 4.55
N GLU A 120 -2.69 5.34 3.86
CA GLU A 120 -1.55 6.25 4.09
C GLU A 120 -1.57 7.46 3.15
N THR A 121 -2.24 7.34 2.04
CA THR A 121 -2.48 8.47 1.13
C THR A 121 -3.01 9.68 1.88
N THR A 122 -2.36 10.83 1.71
CA THR A 122 -2.85 12.09 2.28
C THR A 122 -4.15 12.50 1.58
N VAL A 123 -5.22 12.57 2.33
CA VAL A 123 -6.57 12.90 1.85
C VAL A 123 -7.17 14.06 2.65
N PRO A 124 -8.11 14.82 2.08
CA PRO A 124 -8.84 15.85 2.80
C PRO A 124 -9.56 15.31 4.05
N PRO A 125 -9.71 16.10 5.12
CA PRO A 125 -10.45 15.70 6.31
C PRO A 125 -11.86 15.18 5.99
N GLY A 126 -12.22 14.05 6.59
CA GLY A 126 -13.52 13.40 6.39
C GLY A 126 -13.59 12.47 5.17
N THR A 127 -12.57 12.39 4.31
CA THR A 127 -12.57 11.49 3.14
C THR A 127 -12.73 10.03 3.56
N CYS A 128 -12.00 9.56 4.55
CA CYS A 128 -12.10 8.17 5.00
C CYS A 128 -13.52 7.86 5.49
N GLU A 129 -14.10 8.71 6.32
CA GLU A 129 -15.44 8.51 6.89
C GLU A 129 -16.55 8.61 5.83
N LYS A 130 -16.48 9.60 4.95
CA LYS A 130 -17.57 9.95 4.03
C LYS A 130 -17.50 9.24 2.67
N VAL A 131 -16.32 8.76 2.28
CA VAL A 131 -16.09 8.14 0.98
C VAL A 131 -15.59 6.71 1.11
N LEU A 132 -14.45 6.49 1.78
CA LEU A 132 -13.77 5.19 1.72
C LEU A 132 -14.46 4.12 2.59
N VAL A 133 -14.94 4.47 3.78
CA VAL A 133 -15.69 3.55 4.64
C VAL A 133 -17.01 3.11 3.99
N PRO A 134 -17.83 4.00 3.40
CA PRO A 134 -19.01 3.57 2.64
C PRO A 134 -18.68 2.63 1.48
N LEU A 135 -17.61 2.90 0.72
CA LEU A 135 -17.16 2.02 -0.37
C LEU A 135 -16.74 0.63 0.14
N LEU A 136 -15.96 0.58 1.22
CA LEU A 136 -15.55 -0.67 1.86
C LEU A 136 -16.78 -1.49 2.28
N ARG A 137 -17.71 -0.87 3.00
CA ARG A 137 -18.94 -1.50 3.48
C ARG A 137 -19.82 -2.03 2.35
N GLU A 138 -19.98 -1.26 1.28
CA GLU A 138 -20.74 -1.67 0.09
C GLU A 138 -20.17 -2.96 -0.50
N GLU A 139 -18.87 -3.07 -0.67
CA GLU A 139 -18.22 -4.27 -1.23
C GLU A 139 -18.31 -5.46 -0.25
N LEU A 140 -18.18 -5.24 1.06
CA LEU A 140 -18.37 -6.30 2.05
C LEU A 140 -19.80 -6.84 2.03
N GLN A 141 -20.81 -5.98 1.97
CA GLN A 141 -22.22 -6.37 1.84
C GLN A 141 -22.48 -7.15 0.54
N ARG A 142 -21.88 -6.77 -0.59
CA ARG A 142 -21.96 -7.53 -1.85
C ARG A 142 -21.42 -8.94 -1.72
N ARG A 143 -20.44 -9.15 -0.83
CA ARG A 143 -19.87 -10.47 -0.49
C ARG A 143 -20.69 -11.23 0.55
N GLY A 144 -21.75 -10.64 1.09
CA GLY A 144 -22.56 -11.23 2.17
C GLY A 144 -21.89 -11.18 3.55
N LEU A 145 -20.90 -10.29 3.72
CA LEU A 145 -20.19 -10.09 4.98
C LEU A 145 -20.81 -8.97 5.81
N ASP A 146 -20.53 -8.97 7.11
CA ASP A 146 -20.87 -7.84 7.99
C ASP A 146 -20.12 -6.57 7.52
N GLU A 147 -20.78 -5.43 7.57
CA GLU A 147 -20.19 -4.15 7.14
C GLU A 147 -18.99 -3.69 7.98
N ASN A 148 -18.81 -4.27 9.16
CA ASN A 148 -17.70 -4.01 10.07
C ASN A 148 -16.70 -5.19 10.13
N ALA A 149 -16.82 -6.17 9.23
CA ALA A 149 -15.94 -7.33 9.18
C ALA A 149 -14.47 -6.99 8.87
N VAL A 150 -14.21 -5.83 8.31
CA VAL A 150 -12.87 -5.31 7.99
C VAL A 150 -12.72 -3.92 8.62
N HIS A 151 -11.57 -3.68 9.24
CA HIS A 151 -11.25 -2.39 9.86
C HIS A 151 -10.57 -1.45 8.87
N LEU A 152 -10.89 -0.15 8.94
CA LEU A 152 -10.20 0.89 8.19
C LEU A 152 -9.59 1.91 9.14
N ALA A 153 -8.31 2.20 8.95
CA ALA A 153 -7.57 3.26 9.65
C ALA A 153 -6.95 4.24 8.64
N HIS A 154 -6.68 5.46 9.09
CA HIS A 154 -5.94 6.44 8.33
C HIS A 154 -4.67 6.83 9.08
N SER A 155 -3.52 6.75 8.39
CA SER A 155 -2.23 7.15 8.91
C SER A 155 -1.46 7.81 7.77
N PHE A 156 -1.55 9.11 7.64
CA PHE A 156 -0.92 9.83 6.54
C PHE A 156 0.61 9.65 6.53
N GLU A 157 1.16 9.35 5.36
CA GLU A 157 2.60 9.20 5.12
C GLU A 157 3.28 10.58 5.03
N ARG A 158 4.41 10.73 5.73
CA ARG A 158 5.20 11.97 5.73
C ARG A 158 6.69 11.74 5.48
N VAL A 159 7.08 10.53 5.13
CA VAL A 159 8.48 10.23 4.82
C VAL A 159 8.81 10.83 3.45
N MET A 160 9.77 11.76 3.45
CA MET A 160 10.34 12.28 2.22
C MET A 160 11.63 11.52 1.93
N PRO A 161 11.75 10.87 0.75
CA PRO A 161 12.97 10.15 0.41
C PRO A 161 14.15 11.12 0.27
N GLY A 162 15.24 10.83 0.95
CA GLY A 162 16.48 11.61 0.88
C GLY A 162 17.33 11.46 2.13
N ALA A 163 18.65 11.53 1.98
CA ALA A 163 19.61 11.36 3.06
C ALA A 163 19.41 12.35 4.24
N ALA A 164 18.82 13.51 3.98
CA ALA A 164 18.57 14.53 4.99
C ALA A 164 17.34 14.27 5.90
N TYR A 165 16.60 13.20 5.68
CA TYR A 165 15.39 12.87 6.44
C TYR A 165 15.51 11.65 7.34
N LEU A 166 16.67 10.97 7.31
CA LEU A 166 16.95 9.77 8.09
C LEU A 166 17.98 9.99 9.19
N ASP A 167 18.41 11.26 9.40
CA ASP A 167 19.32 11.66 10.47
C ASP A 167 18.56 12.16 11.71
#